data_c6ffd9c4dfa4d8dd36de0dd0ec5564de
#
_entry.id   c6ffd9c4dfa4d8dd36de0dd0ec5564de
#
_cell.length_a   1.000
_cell.length_b   1.000
_cell.length_c   1.000
_cell.angle_alpha   90.00
_cell.angle_beta   90.00
_cell.angle_gamma   90.00
#
_symmetry.space_group_name_H-M   'P 1'
#
loop_
_entity.id
_entity.type
_entity.pdbx_description
1 polymer ?
#
loop_
_entity_poly.entity_id
_entity_poly.type
_entity_poly.pdbx_seq_one_letter_code
_entity_poly.pdbx_strand_id
1 'polypeptide(L)'
;MLSLTLAHTAIASAFLVSVATAAQPEVIRCLPPQVPVTDLPDAVLAEYRAEIGAEFEAYFTAISDHIACLDAERTRALTEARAATDVYSAFLNIPTAPKDRP
;
A
#
# COMPACT_ATOMS: atom_id res chain seq x y z
N MET A 1 -63.38 34.70 -12.02
CA MET A 1 -62.25 34.41 -11.11
C MET A 1 -61.52 33.25 -11.64
N LEU A 2 -60.37 33.49 -12.33
CA LEU A 2 -59.55 32.47 -12.89
C LEU A 2 -58.42 32.17 -11.91
N SER A 3 -58.43 30.96 -11.33
CA SER A 3 -57.31 30.46 -10.52
C SER A 3 -56.25 29.85 -11.44
N LEU A 4 -55.13 30.54 -11.58
CA LEU A 4 -53.93 29.95 -12.23
C LEU A 4 -53.20 29.10 -11.22
N THR A 5 -53.27 27.80 -11.37
CA THR A 5 -52.39 26.86 -10.67
C THR A 5 -51.10 26.73 -11.46
N LEU A 6 -50.01 27.35 -10.95
CA LEU A 6 -48.68 27.13 -11.48
C LEU A 6 -48.19 25.75 -11.02
N ALA A 7 -48.06 24.81 -11.97
CA ALA A 7 -47.39 23.56 -11.76
C ALA A 7 -45.88 23.83 -11.81
N HIS A 8 -45.21 23.73 -10.67
CA HIS A 8 -43.76 23.74 -10.60
C HIS A 8 -43.23 22.33 -10.92
N THR A 9 -42.75 22.12 -12.12
CA THR A 9 -41.98 20.95 -12.47
C THR A 9 -40.55 21.13 -11.95
N ALA A 10 -40.24 20.48 -10.84
CA ALA A 10 -38.88 20.39 -10.34
C ALA A 10 -38.10 19.41 -11.21
N ILE A 11 -37.18 19.92 -12.03
CA ILE A 11 -36.21 19.11 -12.76
C ILE A 11 -35.09 18.75 -11.78
N ALA A 12 -35.10 17.50 -11.28
CA ALA A 12 -34.04 16.98 -10.49
C ALA A 12 -32.88 16.58 -11.43
N SER A 13 -31.87 17.44 -11.57
CA SER A 13 -30.62 17.09 -12.27
C SER A 13 -29.81 16.19 -11.39
N ALA A 14 -29.78 14.88 -11.69
CA ALA A 14 -28.91 13.94 -11.04
C ALA A 14 -27.48 14.15 -11.59
N PHE A 15 -26.64 14.79 -10.79
CA PHE A 15 -25.21 14.84 -11.07
C PHE A 15 -24.59 13.48 -10.76
N LEU A 16 -24.26 12.72 -11.80
CA LEU A 16 -23.41 11.54 -11.70
C LEU A 16 -21.99 12.01 -11.41
N VAL A 17 -21.61 12.01 -10.13
CA VAL A 17 -20.21 12.22 -9.75
C VAL A 17 -19.46 10.93 -10.05
N SER A 18 -18.75 10.92 -11.18
CA SER A 18 -17.78 9.85 -11.47
C SER A 18 -16.62 10.00 -10.52
N VAL A 19 -16.59 9.15 -9.48
CA VAL A 19 -15.43 9.04 -8.59
C VAL A 19 -14.35 8.33 -9.38
N ALA A 20 -13.39 9.09 -9.93
CA ALA A 20 -12.18 8.52 -10.47
C ALA A 20 -11.41 7.88 -9.31
N THR A 21 -11.34 6.56 -9.25
CA THR A 21 -10.45 5.84 -8.35
C THR A 21 -9.03 6.12 -8.82
N ALA A 22 -8.38 7.13 -8.22
CA ALA A 22 -6.95 7.30 -8.37
C ALA A 22 -6.27 6.05 -7.83
N ALA A 23 -5.36 5.44 -8.62
CA ALA A 23 -4.53 4.35 -8.14
C ALA A 23 -3.82 4.82 -6.88
N GLN A 24 -4.14 4.23 -5.72
CA GLN A 24 -3.45 4.56 -4.48
C GLN A 24 -2.02 4.07 -4.58
N PRO A 25 -1.02 4.90 -4.17
CA PRO A 25 0.35 4.43 -4.10
C PRO A 25 0.41 3.18 -3.21
N GLU A 26 1.19 2.20 -3.62
CA GLU A 26 1.39 0.97 -2.86
C GLU A 26 1.81 1.32 -1.43
N VAL A 27 1.01 0.89 -0.45
CA VAL A 27 1.31 1.14 0.95
C VAL A 27 2.56 0.34 1.30
N ILE A 28 3.60 1.01 1.80
CA ILE A 28 4.77 0.32 2.34
C ILE A 28 4.31 -0.46 3.57
N ARG A 29 4.21 -1.78 3.43
CA ARG A 29 3.65 -2.65 4.47
C ARG A 29 4.61 -2.92 5.62
N CYS A 30 5.92 -2.85 5.35
CA CYS A 30 6.96 -3.15 6.31
C CYS A 30 7.80 -1.90 6.54
N LEU A 31 7.40 -1.08 7.50
CA LEU A 31 8.17 0.11 7.89
C LEU A 31 9.28 -0.29 8.86
N PRO A 32 10.56 0.06 8.56
CA PRO A 32 11.66 -0.22 9.47
C PRO A 32 11.54 0.64 10.74
N PRO A 33 11.81 0.07 11.93
CA PRO A 33 11.93 0.86 13.14
C PRO A 33 13.19 1.73 13.10
N GLN A 34 13.16 2.83 13.83
CA GLN A 34 14.31 3.71 13.95
C GLN A 34 15.26 3.20 15.03
N VAL A 35 16.55 3.14 14.71
CA VAL A 35 17.60 2.84 15.69
C VAL A 35 17.69 4.00 16.70
N PRO A 36 17.73 3.72 18.01
CA PRO A 36 17.88 4.77 19.02
C PRO A 36 19.15 5.59 18.80
N VAL A 37 19.07 6.88 19.09
CA VAL A 37 20.19 7.81 18.93
C VAL A 37 21.19 7.61 20.08
N THR A 38 22.45 7.33 19.75
CA THR A 38 23.56 7.19 20.69
C THR A 38 24.73 8.11 20.38
N ASP A 39 24.58 9.00 19.40
CA ASP A 39 25.57 10.02 19.08
C ASP A 39 25.47 11.22 20.03
N LEU A 40 25.78 10.95 21.28
CA LEU A 40 25.73 11.88 22.39
C LEU A 40 27.01 11.70 23.26
N PRO A 41 27.43 12.73 24.03
CA PRO A 41 28.55 12.58 24.96
C PRO A 41 28.30 11.47 25.98
N ASP A 42 29.36 10.74 26.35
CA ASP A 42 29.28 9.61 27.30
C ASP A 42 28.60 9.97 28.62
N ALA A 43 28.83 11.18 29.14
CA ALA A 43 28.18 11.66 30.35
C ALA A 43 26.65 11.74 30.22
N VAL A 44 26.15 12.14 29.05
CA VAL A 44 24.72 12.20 28.75
C VAL A 44 24.15 10.78 28.59
N LEU A 45 24.86 9.91 27.91
CA LEU A 45 24.47 8.50 27.78
C LEU A 45 24.40 7.80 29.12
N ALA A 46 25.34 8.09 30.03
CA ALA A 46 25.36 7.54 31.38
C ALA A 46 24.18 8.05 32.23
N GLU A 47 23.84 9.32 32.10
CA GLU A 47 22.71 9.94 32.81
C GLU A 47 21.36 9.34 32.39
N TYR A 48 21.16 9.12 31.07
CA TYR A 48 19.92 8.60 30.51
C TYR A 48 19.99 7.11 30.16
N ARG A 49 20.87 6.38 30.78
CA ARG A 49 21.11 4.95 30.51
C ARG A 49 19.84 4.10 30.58
N ALA A 50 18.97 4.33 31.53
CA ALA A 50 17.75 3.55 31.72
C ALA A 50 16.75 3.83 30.62
N GLU A 51 16.58 5.07 30.24
CA GLU A 51 15.67 5.52 29.17
C GLU A 51 16.15 5.03 27.80
N ILE A 52 17.42 5.19 27.50
CA ILE A 52 18.04 4.72 26.25
C ILE A 52 17.99 3.19 26.17
N GLY A 53 18.23 2.51 27.29
CA GLY A 53 18.09 1.05 27.38
C GLY A 53 16.68 0.58 27.04
N ALA A 54 15.67 1.28 27.56
CA ALA A 54 14.27 0.97 27.25
C ALA A 54 13.93 1.21 25.77
N GLU A 55 14.49 2.25 25.15
CA GLU A 55 14.36 2.49 23.69
C GLU A 55 14.97 1.36 22.86
N PHE A 56 16.13 0.84 23.26
CA PHE A 56 16.74 -0.31 22.59
C PHE A 56 15.90 -1.58 22.73
N GLU A 57 15.35 -1.85 23.91
CA GLU A 57 14.44 -3.00 24.10
C GLU A 57 13.21 -2.90 23.18
N ALA A 58 12.62 -1.71 23.09
CA ALA A 58 11.51 -1.45 22.19
C ALA A 58 11.93 -1.62 20.72
N TYR A 59 13.12 -1.15 20.34
CA TYR A 59 13.69 -1.32 19.01
C TYR A 59 13.86 -2.81 18.65
N PHE A 60 14.42 -3.61 19.54
CA PHE A 60 14.63 -5.04 19.28
C PHE A 60 13.31 -5.80 19.10
N THR A 61 12.27 -5.45 19.82
CA THR A 61 10.93 -5.99 19.60
C THR A 61 10.39 -5.57 18.22
N ALA A 62 10.50 -4.29 17.91
CA ALA A 62 10.02 -3.74 16.63
C ALA A 62 10.79 -4.29 15.41
N ILE A 63 12.11 -4.50 15.52
CA ILE A 63 12.89 -5.07 14.41
C ILE A 63 12.53 -6.54 14.14
N SER A 64 12.19 -7.31 15.18
CA SER A 64 11.71 -8.68 15.03
C SER A 64 10.39 -8.72 14.24
N ASP A 65 9.46 -7.83 14.57
CA ASP A 65 8.19 -7.70 13.85
C ASP A 65 8.41 -7.25 12.40
N HIS A 66 9.34 -6.34 12.19
CA HIS A 66 9.72 -5.88 10.86
C HIS A 66 10.29 -7.01 9.99
N ILE A 67 11.18 -7.83 10.54
CA ILE A 67 11.74 -9.00 9.86
C ILE A 67 10.63 -9.99 9.50
N ALA A 68 9.71 -10.28 10.43
CA ALA A 68 8.58 -11.16 10.14
C ALA A 68 7.68 -10.60 9.02
N CYS A 69 7.47 -9.29 8.98
CA CYS A 69 6.75 -8.62 7.89
C CYS A 69 7.46 -8.78 6.55
N LEU A 70 8.79 -8.59 6.51
CA LEU A 70 9.60 -8.78 5.29
C LEU A 70 9.55 -10.23 4.79
N ASP A 71 9.57 -11.21 5.69
CA ASP A 71 9.43 -12.62 5.32
C ASP A 71 8.06 -12.93 4.70
N ALA A 72 6.99 -12.35 5.24
CA ALA A 72 5.66 -12.48 4.67
C ALA A 72 5.55 -11.83 3.29
N GLU A 73 6.14 -10.66 3.09
CA GLU A 73 6.20 -9.97 1.80
C GLU A 73 7.02 -10.75 0.77
N ARG A 74 8.13 -11.34 1.19
CA ARG A 74 8.93 -12.22 0.33
C ARG A 74 8.12 -13.43 -0.15
N THR A 75 7.39 -14.08 0.74
CA THR A 75 6.52 -15.22 0.41
C THR A 75 5.44 -14.82 -0.58
N ARG A 76 4.80 -13.67 -0.37
CA ARG A 76 3.79 -13.12 -1.27
C ARG A 76 4.38 -12.84 -2.67
N ALA A 77 5.54 -12.20 -2.74
CA ALA A 77 6.21 -11.90 -4.01
C ALA A 77 6.58 -13.16 -4.79
N LEU A 78 7.06 -14.20 -4.11
CA LEU A 78 7.37 -15.48 -4.73
C LEU A 78 6.11 -16.17 -5.29
N THR A 79 4.99 -16.11 -4.58
CA THR A 79 3.70 -16.64 -5.03
C THR A 79 3.22 -15.92 -6.28
N GLU A 80 3.30 -14.60 -6.30
CA GLU A 80 2.95 -13.79 -7.48
C GLU A 80 3.85 -14.09 -8.67
N ALA A 81 5.16 -14.23 -8.44
CA ALA A 81 6.11 -14.54 -9.51
C ALA A 81 5.83 -15.92 -10.14
N ARG A 82 5.48 -16.91 -9.34
CA ARG A 82 5.09 -18.24 -9.84
C ARG A 82 3.80 -18.16 -10.67
N ALA A 83 2.79 -17.45 -10.18
CA ALA A 83 1.55 -17.24 -10.93
C ALA A 83 1.81 -16.52 -12.26
N ALA A 84 2.66 -15.51 -12.26
CA ALA A 84 3.07 -14.79 -13.48
C ALA A 84 3.81 -15.71 -14.46
N THR A 85 4.66 -16.60 -13.97
CA THR A 85 5.35 -17.60 -14.79
C THR A 85 4.37 -18.53 -15.48
N ASP A 86 3.34 -19.00 -14.78
CA ASP A 86 2.30 -19.86 -15.33
C ASP A 86 1.49 -19.13 -16.43
N VAL A 87 1.13 -17.88 -16.18
CA VAL A 87 0.45 -17.03 -17.17
C VAL A 87 1.33 -16.82 -18.41
N TYR A 88 2.60 -16.56 -18.22
CA TYR A 88 3.54 -16.35 -19.31
C TYR A 88 3.72 -17.64 -20.15
N SER A 89 3.82 -18.79 -19.49
CA SER A 89 3.90 -20.08 -20.20
C SER A 89 2.66 -20.34 -21.04
N ALA A 90 1.48 -20.05 -20.50
CA ALA A 90 0.24 -20.16 -21.27
C ALA A 90 0.20 -19.19 -22.46
N PHE A 91 0.67 -17.97 -22.27
CA PHE A 91 0.79 -16.97 -23.34
C PHE A 91 1.71 -17.46 -24.47
N LEU A 92 2.85 -18.05 -24.16
CA LEU A 92 3.79 -18.58 -25.16
C LEU A 92 3.20 -19.73 -25.97
N ASN A 93 2.22 -20.46 -25.43
CA ASN A 93 1.53 -21.54 -26.13
C ASN A 93 0.41 -21.06 -27.07
N ILE A 94 0.08 -19.78 -27.08
CA ILE A 94 -0.87 -19.21 -28.02
C ILE A 94 -0.23 -19.15 -29.41
N PRO A 95 -0.87 -19.70 -30.46
CA PRO A 95 -0.30 -19.64 -31.81
C PRO A 95 -0.07 -18.21 -32.27
N THR A 96 1.02 -17.97 -32.98
CA THR A 96 1.32 -16.68 -33.60
C THR A 96 0.23 -16.33 -34.63
N ALA A 97 -0.26 -15.09 -34.60
CA ALA A 97 -1.21 -14.64 -35.63
C ALA A 97 -0.56 -14.65 -37.01
N PRO A 98 -1.30 -15.07 -38.09
CA PRO A 98 -0.78 -15.02 -39.45
C PRO A 98 -0.40 -13.59 -39.85
N LYS A 99 0.78 -13.42 -40.44
CA LYS A 99 1.30 -12.10 -40.88
C LYS A 99 0.46 -11.42 -41.96
N ASP A 100 -0.39 -12.15 -42.66
CA ASP A 100 -1.18 -11.70 -43.81
C ASP A 100 -2.62 -11.36 -43.45
N ARG A 101 -2.91 -11.03 -42.19
CA ARG A 101 -4.22 -10.52 -41.79
C ARG A 101 -4.35 -9.06 -42.23
N PRO A 102 -5.39 -8.74 -43.04
CA PRO A 102 -5.68 -7.35 -43.38
C PRO A 102 -6.12 -6.55 -42.17
#